data_20e94a14a6306dcef755ff540d1374fb
#
_entry.id   20e94a14a6306dcef755ff540d1374fb
#
_cell.length_a   1.000
_cell.length_b   1.000
_cell.length_c   1.000
_cell.angle_alpha   90.00
_cell.angle_beta   90.00
_cell.angle_gamma   90.00
#
_symmetry.space_group_name_H-M   'P 1'
#
loop_
_entity.id
_entity.type
_entity.pdbx_description
1 polymer ?
#
loop_
_entity_poly.entity_id
_entity_poly.type
_entity_poly.pdbx_seq_one_letter_code
_entity_poly.pdbx_strand_id
1 'polypeptide(L)'
;MIFDFLKYCLGGKDNMSNVVAKIDWKQLYSFASKQAILGLCFNGIERLGREYSDELKQNPIERDLLMTWMGKAQQIRRQNMKVNTVASKLFSMLREDGLRCCILKGQGNALMHPNPYSRTPGDIDVWVNASREEITEYAKCHFNLEDDIRFHHLETTMDGVPVELHFFPGIMNNPIYNARLQKWFKRNADLQCSNVVSLPDGIGEIAIPTTAFNVVYQLTHLYHHFFDEGIGMRQIIDYYYVVCDFYKVYQNSSKTHPSSLTLKGGSTSTPSPSSSEGGDVTALRCSEPLRSKDGGPSKVSPGCAGWDRLDGSGDMTSDASASSASTTDSSASTALDVVQSDLKHLGFWKFAGAVMYVLHETLGLSEEKMIAPMDEKRGKLLLAEILNGGNFGQHFTKYGHFTQQGMAKKYFLKIWRNMHFVRYYPAEAMSEPIFRTWHFFWRIWH
;
A
#
# COMPACT_ATOMS: atom_id res chain seq x y z
N MET A 1 26.31 6.82 8.84
CA MET A 1 26.69 5.39 8.87
C MET A 1 25.50 4.44 8.68
N ILE A 2 24.53 4.35 9.61
CA ILE A 2 23.34 3.47 9.41
C ILE A 2 22.54 3.88 8.17
N PHE A 3 22.27 5.16 7.98
CA PHE A 3 21.54 5.64 6.80
C PHE A 3 22.33 5.46 5.50
N ASP A 4 23.67 5.58 5.52
CA ASP A 4 24.48 5.31 4.32
C ASP A 4 24.36 3.84 3.93
N PHE A 5 24.38 2.95 4.92
CA PHE A 5 24.14 1.52 4.68
C PHE A 5 22.70 1.26 4.17
N LEU A 6 21.69 1.96 4.69
CA LEU A 6 20.33 1.83 4.15
C LEU A 6 20.22 2.34 2.70
N LYS A 7 20.82 3.48 2.38
CA LYS A 7 20.89 3.99 1.00
C LYS A 7 21.52 2.94 0.07
N TYR A 8 22.60 2.31 0.52
CA TYR A 8 23.24 1.21 -0.22
C TYR A 8 22.29 0.00 -0.38
N CYS A 9 21.58 -0.43 0.66
CA CYS A 9 20.59 -1.52 0.57
C CYS A 9 19.49 -1.24 -0.47
N LEU A 10 19.15 0.03 -0.70
CA LEU A 10 18.14 0.47 -1.67
C LEU A 10 18.71 0.62 -3.10
N GLY A 11 19.95 0.25 -3.34
CA GLY A 11 20.58 0.33 -4.65
C GLY A 11 21.48 1.56 -4.85
N GLY A 12 21.78 2.31 -3.80
CA GLY A 12 22.77 3.38 -3.82
C GLY A 12 24.13 2.88 -4.34
N LYS A 13 24.86 3.78 -5.02
CA LYS A 13 26.16 3.46 -5.66
C LYS A 13 27.34 4.15 -4.96
N ASP A 14 27.10 4.75 -3.79
CA ASP A 14 28.15 5.42 -3.02
C ASP A 14 29.22 4.41 -2.58
N ASN A 15 30.45 4.88 -2.49
CA ASN A 15 31.55 4.04 -2.02
C ASN A 15 31.35 3.68 -0.54
N MET A 16 31.26 2.38 -0.26
CA MET A 16 30.99 1.84 1.06
C MET A 16 32.23 1.47 1.87
N SER A 17 33.46 1.54 1.32
CA SER A 17 34.68 1.08 1.99
C SER A 17 34.84 1.66 3.40
N ASN A 18 34.71 2.99 3.53
CA ASN A 18 34.81 3.66 4.83
C ASN A 18 33.65 3.36 5.78
N VAL A 19 32.48 3.06 5.25
CA VAL A 19 31.28 2.71 6.01
C VAL A 19 31.41 1.30 6.56
N VAL A 20 31.76 0.34 5.71
CA VAL A 20 31.94 -1.08 6.09
C VAL A 20 33.00 -1.22 7.19
N ALA A 21 34.12 -0.53 7.07
CA ALA A 21 35.20 -0.57 8.06
C ALA A 21 34.79 -0.10 9.47
N LYS A 22 33.70 0.68 9.58
CA LYS A 22 33.25 1.32 10.84
C LYS A 22 31.89 0.85 11.33
N ILE A 23 31.19 -0.03 10.59
CA ILE A 23 29.89 -0.54 11.01
C ILE A 23 30.01 -1.34 12.30
N ASP A 24 29.22 -1.00 13.30
CA ASP A 24 28.90 -1.88 14.42
C ASP A 24 27.75 -2.80 14.00
N TRP A 25 28.08 -4.05 13.65
CA TRP A 25 27.11 -5.04 13.17
C TRP A 25 26.05 -5.40 14.20
N LYS A 26 26.37 -5.39 15.51
CA LYS A 26 25.41 -5.67 16.59
C LYS A 26 24.40 -4.53 16.70
N GLN A 27 24.88 -3.29 16.63
CA GLN A 27 24.03 -2.12 16.65
C GLN A 27 23.13 -2.06 15.41
N LEU A 28 23.69 -2.37 14.22
CA LEU A 28 22.93 -2.42 12.97
C LEU A 28 21.83 -3.51 13.02
N TYR A 29 22.15 -4.71 13.52
CA TYR A 29 21.18 -5.78 13.71
C TYR A 29 20.04 -5.35 14.65
N SER A 30 20.39 -4.76 15.80
CA SER A 30 19.41 -4.26 16.77
C SER A 30 18.50 -3.20 16.16
N PHE A 31 19.08 -2.25 15.41
CA PHE A 31 18.31 -1.24 14.67
C PHE A 31 17.39 -1.88 13.63
N ALA A 32 17.92 -2.75 12.77
CA ALA A 32 17.15 -3.44 11.72
C ALA A 32 16.01 -4.29 12.29
N SER A 33 16.22 -4.91 13.45
CA SER A 33 15.18 -5.66 14.17
C SER A 33 14.07 -4.75 14.68
N LYS A 34 14.43 -3.66 15.38
CA LYS A 34 13.48 -2.68 15.91
C LYS A 34 12.65 -1.99 14.81
N GLN A 35 13.24 -1.80 13.64
CA GLN A 35 12.62 -1.14 12.49
C GLN A 35 11.94 -2.12 11.51
N ALA A 36 11.96 -3.45 11.80
CA ALA A 36 11.40 -4.52 10.97
C ALA A 36 11.96 -4.55 9.52
N ILE A 37 13.28 -4.33 9.37
CA ILE A 37 13.98 -4.28 8.08
C ILE A 37 15.14 -5.29 7.99
N LEU A 38 15.11 -6.35 8.81
CA LEU A 38 16.17 -7.36 8.86
C LEU A 38 16.46 -8.00 7.50
N GLY A 39 15.42 -8.35 6.73
CA GLY A 39 15.61 -8.99 5.42
C GLY A 39 16.23 -8.06 4.40
N LEU A 40 15.82 -6.77 4.37
CA LEU A 40 16.41 -5.76 3.51
C LEU A 40 17.90 -5.56 3.83
N CYS A 41 18.23 -5.40 5.10
CA CYS A 41 19.61 -5.21 5.54
C CYS A 41 20.46 -6.45 5.26
N PHE A 42 19.89 -7.66 5.35
CA PHE A 42 20.61 -8.89 5.00
C PHE A 42 20.96 -8.95 3.51
N ASN A 43 20.04 -8.56 2.61
CA ASN A 43 20.36 -8.41 1.18
C ASN A 43 21.50 -7.40 0.95
N GLY A 44 21.55 -6.33 1.74
CA GLY A 44 22.67 -5.38 1.72
C GLY A 44 24.00 -6.03 2.13
N ILE A 45 24.00 -6.89 3.17
CA ILE A 45 25.18 -7.65 3.60
C ILE A 45 25.63 -8.61 2.52
N GLU A 46 24.71 -9.35 1.88
CA GLU A 46 25.05 -10.24 0.76
C GLU A 46 25.63 -9.47 -0.43
N ARG A 47 25.16 -8.26 -0.69
CA ARG A 47 25.71 -7.37 -1.71
C ARG A 47 27.11 -6.88 -1.33
N LEU A 48 27.36 -6.50 -0.06
CA LEU A 48 28.69 -6.15 0.44
C LEU A 48 29.69 -7.32 0.27
N GLY A 49 29.25 -8.55 0.55
CA GLY A 49 30.08 -9.74 0.36
C GLY A 49 30.56 -9.93 -1.07
N ARG A 50 29.80 -9.44 -2.07
CA ARG A 50 30.18 -9.48 -3.48
C ARG A 50 31.03 -8.27 -3.91
N GLU A 51 30.70 -7.06 -3.42
CA GLU A 51 31.26 -5.80 -3.91
C GLU A 51 32.41 -5.28 -3.04
N TYR A 52 32.44 -5.60 -1.73
CA TYR A 52 33.35 -5.08 -0.71
C TYR A 52 33.90 -6.20 0.18
N SER A 53 34.30 -7.33 -0.43
CA SER A 53 34.72 -8.54 0.30
C SER A 53 35.96 -8.32 1.17
N ASP A 54 36.89 -7.45 0.75
CA ASP A 54 38.14 -7.22 1.47
C ASP A 54 37.93 -6.29 2.68
N GLU A 55 37.06 -5.28 2.55
CA GLU A 55 36.66 -4.44 3.67
C GLU A 55 35.87 -5.25 4.70
N LEU A 56 35.01 -6.16 4.23
CA LEU A 56 34.23 -7.05 5.09
C LEU A 56 35.13 -8.05 5.84
N LYS A 57 36.26 -8.49 5.27
CA LYS A 57 37.26 -9.29 5.97
C LYS A 57 37.98 -8.50 7.07
N GLN A 58 38.16 -7.18 6.89
CA GLN A 58 38.79 -6.31 7.89
C GLN A 58 37.85 -6.00 9.06
N ASN A 59 36.51 -5.94 8.83
CA ASN A 59 35.51 -5.79 9.85
C ASN A 59 34.44 -6.90 9.72
N PRO A 60 34.78 -8.16 10.08
CA PRO A 60 33.92 -9.29 9.85
C PRO A 60 32.71 -9.28 10.78
N ILE A 61 31.57 -9.77 10.26
CA ILE A 61 30.39 -10.04 11.10
C ILE A 61 30.70 -11.28 11.94
N GLU A 62 30.47 -11.20 13.24
CA GLU A 62 30.57 -12.33 14.14
C GLU A 62 29.71 -13.51 13.65
N ARG A 63 30.27 -14.72 13.62
CA ARG A 63 29.66 -15.90 12.99
C ARG A 63 28.25 -16.17 13.51
N ASP A 64 28.04 -16.11 14.82
CA ASP A 64 26.73 -16.42 15.44
C ASP A 64 25.69 -15.35 15.08
N LEU A 65 26.11 -14.07 14.99
CA LEU A 65 25.26 -12.97 14.55
C LEU A 65 24.88 -13.14 13.07
N LEU A 66 25.83 -13.49 12.21
CA LEU A 66 25.59 -13.73 10.78
C LEU A 66 24.60 -14.89 10.58
N MET A 67 24.80 -16.01 11.27
CA MET A 67 23.91 -17.18 11.21
C MET A 67 22.51 -16.84 11.72
N THR A 68 22.41 -16.08 12.80
CA THR A 68 21.14 -15.59 13.35
C THR A 68 20.41 -14.70 12.33
N TRP A 69 21.13 -13.77 11.70
CA TRP A 69 20.56 -12.84 10.71
C TRP A 69 20.08 -13.58 9.45
N MET A 70 20.90 -14.48 8.94
CA MET A 70 20.56 -15.36 7.82
C MET A 70 19.30 -16.19 8.11
N GLY A 71 19.22 -16.80 9.30
CA GLY A 71 18.02 -17.54 9.75
C GLY A 71 16.76 -16.68 9.76
N LYS A 72 16.86 -15.43 10.24
CA LYS A 72 15.74 -14.46 10.23
C LYS A 72 15.35 -14.04 8.81
N ALA A 73 16.32 -13.78 7.93
CA ALA A 73 16.04 -13.45 6.52
C ALA A 73 15.33 -14.61 5.80
N GLN A 74 15.74 -15.86 6.04
CA GLN A 74 15.07 -17.04 5.50
C GLN A 74 13.65 -17.24 6.09
N GLN A 75 13.45 -16.92 7.36
CA GLN A 75 12.12 -16.93 7.98
C GLN A 75 11.20 -15.90 7.31
N ILE A 76 11.70 -14.66 7.08
CA ILE A 76 10.96 -13.59 6.38
C ILE A 76 10.58 -14.04 4.97
N ARG A 77 11.51 -14.64 4.22
CA ARG A 77 11.25 -15.17 2.88
C ARG A 77 10.11 -16.20 2.88
N ARG A 78 10.18 -17.21 3.75
CA ARG A 78 9.14 -18.26 3.84
C ARG A 78 7.78 -17.68 4.22
N GLN A 79 7.77 -16.70 5.12
CA GLN A 79 6.53 -16.04 5.52
C GLN A 79 5.93 -15.23 4.36
N ASN A 80 6.74 -14.53 3.55
CA ASN A 80 6.26 -13.84 2.34
C ASN A 80 5.63 -14.81 1.35
N MET A 81 6.24 -15.96 1.09
CA MET A 81 5.67 -16.97 0.20
C MET A 81 4.30 -17.44 0.70
N LYS A 82 4.17 -17.70 2.01
CA LYS A 82 2.89 -18.07 2.62
C LYS A 82 1.85 -16.95 2.47
N VAL A 83 2.22 -15.70 2.78
CA VAL A 83 1.30 -14.54 2.67
C VAL A 83 0.89 -14.30 1.22
N ASN A 84 1.80 -14.44 0.24
CA ASN A 84 1.47 -14.36 -1.18
C ASN A 84 0.42 -15.42 -1.59
N THR A 85 0.61 -16.66 -1.16
CA THR A 85 -0.34 -17.76 -1.47
C THR A 85 -1.72 -17.46 -0.88
N VAL A 86 -1.77 -17.01 0.38
CA VAL A 86 -3.04 -16.68 1.03
C VAL A 86 -3.69 -15.45 0.40
N ALA A 87 -2.93 -14.42 0.06
CA ALA A 87 -3.44 -13.21 -0.59
C ALA A 87 -4.07 -13.51 -1.96
N SER A 88 -3.38 -14.34 -2.78
CA SER A 88 -3.92 -14.76 -4.07
C SER A 88 -5.18 -15.62 -3.92
N LYS A 89 -5.18 -16.56 -2.98
CA LYS A 89 -6.35 -17.41 -2.69
C LYS A 89 -7.54 -16.57 -2.23
N LEU A 90 -7.32 -15.61 -1.31
CA LEU A 90 -8.35 -14.69 -0.82
C LEU A 90 -8.92 -13.82 -1.96
N PHE A 91 -8.03 -13.27 -2.80
CA PHE A 91 -8.43 -12.46 -3.95
C PHE A 91 -9.30 -13.24 -4.93
N SER A 92 -8.90 -14.49 -5.27
CA SER A 92 -9.66 -15.37 -6.15
C SER A 92 -11.02 -15.71 -5.56
N MET A 93 -11.08 -16.10 -4.29
CA MET A 93 -12.31 -16.43 -3.57
C MET A 93 -13.31 -15.26 -3.58
N LEU A 94 -12.87 -14.06 -3.19
CA LEU A 94 -13.73 -12.87 -3.19
C LEU A 94 -14.25 -12.55 -4.58
N ARG A 95 -13.40 -12.68 -5.62
CA ARG A 95 -13.76 -12.39 -7.00
C ARG A 95 -14.74 -13.42 -7.58
N GLU A 96 -14.56 -14.70 -7.27
CA GLU A 96 -15.47 -15.80 -7.70
C GLU A 96 -16.86 -15.63 -7.09
N ASP A 97 -16.93 -15.10 -5.85
CA ASP A 97 -18.18 -14.76 -5.15
C ASP A 97 -18.75 -13.39 -5.55
N GLY A 98 -18.20 -12.74 -6.58
CA GLY A 98 -18.70 -11.48 -7.12
C GLY A 98 -18.28 -10.23 -6.37
N LEU A 99 -17.43 -10.34 -5.35
CA LEU A 99 -16.93 -9.21 -4.57
C LEU A 99 -15.67 -8.61 -5.21
N ARG A 100 -15.74 -7.33 -5.54
CA ARG A 100 -14.59 -6.59 -6.09
C ARG A 100 -13.69 -6.12 -4.95
N CYS A 101 -12.42 -6.45 -5.02
CA CYS A 101 -11.49 -6.14 -3.94
C CYS A 101 -10.10 -5.71 -4.44
N CYS A 102 -9.33 -5.09 -3.55
CA CYS A 102 -7.97 -4.64 -3.79
C CYS A 102 -7.12 -4.94 -2.55
N ILE A 103 -6.00 -5.66 -2.72
CA ILE A 103 -5.02 -5.88 -1.65
C ILE A 103 -4.25 -4.58 -1.44
N LEU A 104 -4.44 -3.99 -0.29
CA LEU A 104 -3.77 -2.75 0.11
C LEU A 104 -2.38 -3.06 0.67
N LYS A 105 -1.42 -2.15 0.53
CA LYS A 105 -0.10 -2.27 1.18
C LYS A 105 0.62 -3.62 0.91
N GLY A 106 1.28 -4.13 1.93
CA GLY A 106 1.80 -5.50 2.08
C GLY A 106 2.46 -6.05 0.83
N GLN A 107 1.81 -7.00 0.23
CA GLN A 107 2.34 -7.76 -0.89
C GLN A 107 2.41 -6.95 -2.20
N GLY A 108 1.48 -6.01 -2.41
CA GLY A 108 1.55 -5.08 -3.53
C GLY A 108 2.79 -4.17 -3.47
N ASN A 109 3.08 -3.60 -2.28
CA ASN A 109 4.28 -2.79 -2.10
C ASN A 109 5.57 -3.62 -2.18
N ALA A 110 5.53 -4.89 -1.73
CA ALA A 110 6.69 -5.78 -1.82
C ALA A 110 7.18 -5.97 -3.26
N LEU A 111 6.29 -5.95 -4.26
CA LEU A 111 6.64 -6.05 -5.68
C LEU A 111 7.53 -4.91 -6.18
N MET A 112 7.52 -3.77 -5.52
CA MET A 112 8.36 -2.61 -5.86
C MET A 112 9.79 -2.75 -5.31
N HIS A 113 10.02 -3.66 -4.36
CA HIS A 113 11.36 -3.92 -3.81
C HIS A 113 12.21 -4.75 -4.79
N PRO A 114 13.53 -4.53 -4.86
CA PRO A 114 14.42 -5.35 -5.68
C PRO A 114 14.34 -6.85 -5.38
N ASN A 115 14.11 -7.20 -4.13
CA ASN A 115 13.78 -8.55 -3.68
C ASN A 115 12.49 -8.51 -2.86
N PRO A 116 11.32 -8.86 -3.46
CA PRO A 116 10.03 -8.83 -2.79
C PRO A 116 9.97 -9.63 -1.49
N TYR A 117 10.76 -10.71 -1.42
CA TYR A 117 10.79 -11.61 -0.27
C TYR A 117 11.64 -11.10 0.91
N SER A 118 12.34 -9.99 0.77
CA SER A 118 13.14 -9.39 1.83
C SER A 118 12.37 -8.39 2.71
N ARG A 119 11.22 -7.93 2.24
CA ARG A 119 10.33 -7.08 3.03
C ARG A 119 9.70 -7.90 4.16
N THR A 120 9.76 -7.42 5.40
CA THR A 120 9.07 -8.09 6.52
C THR A 120 7.57 -8.03 6.30
N PRO A 121 6.88 -9.19 6.10
CA PRO A 121 5.44 -9.22 5.89
C PRO A 121 4.69 -8.96 7.21
N GLY A 122 3.43 -8.59 7.09
CA GLY A 122 2.45 -8.46 8.17
C GLY A 122 1.18 -9.23 7.83
N ASP A 123 0.07 -8.62 8.17
CA ASP A 123 -1.30 -8.96 7.80
C ASP A 123 -1.59 -8.74 6.31
N ILE A 124 -2.73 -9.25 5.86
CA ILE A 124 -3.28 -8.98 4.53
C ILE A 124 -4.43 -7.98 4.72
N ASP A 125 -4.20 -6.74 4.31
CA ASP A 125 -5.25 -5.73 4.23
C ASP A 125 -5.97 -5.84 2.89
N VAL A 126 -7.24 -6.16 2.87
CA VAL A 126 -8.04 -6.22 1.66
C VAL A 126 -9.20 -5.24 1.72
N TRP A 127 -9.21 -4.28 0.82
CA TRP A 127 -10.36 -3.39 0.62
C TRP A 127 -11.39 -4.06 -0.25
N VAL A 128 -12.57 -4.28 0.28
CA VAL A 128 -13.71 -4.86 -0.44
C VAL A 128 -14.65 -3.72 -0.84
N ASN A 129 -14.91 -3.57 -2.13
CA ASN A 129 -15.81 -2.54 -2.67
C ASN A 129 -17.27 -3.01 -2.60
N ALA A 130 -17.78 -3.12 -1.38
CA ALA A 130 -19.16 -3.51 -1.05
C ALA A 130 -19.63 -2.75 0.19
N SER A 131 -20.89 -2.89 0.57
CA SER A 131 -21.41 -2.30 1.81
C SER A 131 -20.83 -3.01 3.04
N ARG A 132 -20.87 -2.35 4.19
CA ARG A 132 -20.45 -2.96 5.46
C ARG A 132 -21.24 -4.22 5.77
N GLU A 133 -22.55 -4.18 5.51
CA GLU A 133 -23.48 -5.26 5.75
C GLU A 133 -23.12 -6.49 4.90
N GLU A 134 -22.90 -6.31 3.60
CA GLU A 134 -22.47 -7.38 2.68
C GLU A 134 -21.13 -8.00 3.09
N ILE A 135 -20.14 -7.17 3.43
CA ILE A 135 -18.82 -7.65 3.88
C ILE A 135 -18.93 -8.44 5.18
N THR A 136 -19.75 -7.94 6.12
CA THR A 136 -19.96 -8.60 7.42
C THR A 136 -20.67 -9.94 7.26
N GLU A 137 -21.70 -10.01 6.43
CA GLU A 137 -22.42 -11.24 6.12
C GLU A 137 -21.52 -12.25 5.43
N TYR A 138 -20.77 -11.81 4.42
CA TYR A 138 -19.79 -12.64 3.73
C TYR A 138 -18.76 -13.20 4.70
N ALA A 139 -18.22 -12.35 5.56
CA ALA A 139 -17.21 -12.75 6.53
C ALA A 139 -17.73 -13.79 7.54
N LYS A 140 -18.99 -13.66 8.01
CA LYS A 140 -19.64 -14.64 8.88
C LYS A 140 -19.79 -16.01 8.22
N CYS A 141 -20.03 -16.05 6.90
CA CYS A 141 -20.20 -17.31 6.17
C CYS A 141 -18.89 -18.01 5.86
N HIS A 142 -17.79 -17.27 5.67
CA HIS A 142 -16.55 -17.82 5.11
C HIS A 142 -15.38 -17.85 6.11
N PHE A 143 -15.45 -17.08 7.20
CA PHE A 143 -14.37 -16.96 8.18
C PHE A 143 -14.85 -17.15 9.61
N ASN A 144 -13.94 -17.58 10.48
CA ASN A 144 -14.16 -17.50 11.92
C ASN A 144 -13.89 -16.05 12.34
N LEU A 145 -14.95 -15.29 12.54
CA LEU A 145 -14.81 -13.91 13.03
C LEU A 145 -14.47 -13.90 14.51
N GLU A 146 -13.51 -13.07 14.88
CA GLU A 146 -13.38 -12.62 16.27
C GLU A 146 -14.50 -11.63 16.57
N ASP A 147 -14.97 -11.56 17.83
CA ASP A 147 -16.08 -10.68 18.23
C ASP A 147 -15.75 -9.17 18.16
N ASP A 148 -14.56 -8.80 17.69
CA ASP A 148 -14.08 -7.42 17.63
C ASP A 148 -14.20 -6.81 16.23
N ILE A 149 -15.40 -6.33 15.90
CA ILE A 149 -15.65 -5.55 14.68
C ILE A 149 -15.11 -4.13 14.90
N ARG A 150 -14.07 -3.74 14.16
CA ARG A 150 -13.58 -2.36 14.21
C ARG A 150 -14.35 -1.44 13.26
N PHE A 151 -14.23 -0.13 13.48
CA PHE A 151 -14.96 0.85 12.68
C PHE A 151 -14.66 0.78 11.19
N HIS A 152 -13.44 0.44 10.77
CA HIS A 152 -13.02 0.47 9.37
C HIS A 152 -12.67 -0.90 8.77
N HIS A 153 -12.57 -1.96 9.57
CA HIS A 153 -12.30 -3.32 9.11
C HIS A 153 -12.86 -4.40 10.05
N LEU A 154 -12.89 -5.62 9.55
CA LEU A 154 -13.07 -6.86 10.32
C LEU A 154 -11.73 -7.59 10.37
N GLU A 155 -11.38 -8.12 11.53
CA GLU A 155 -10.21 -8.98 11.72
C GLU A 155 -10.61 -10.46 11.60
N THR A 156 -9.84 -11.22 10.85
CA THR A 156 -9.99 -12.67 10.70
C THR A 156 -8.65 -13.33 10.42
N THR A 157 -8.66 -14.64 10.24
CA THR A 157 -7.45 -15.42 9.91
C THR A 157 -7.77 -16.39 8.78
N MET A 158 -6.93 -16.43 7.75
CA MET A 158 -7.02 -17.40 6.67
C MET A 158 -5.70 -18.20 6.56
N ASP A 159 -5.78 -19.52 6.66
CA ASP A 159 -4.63 -20.44 6.64
C ASP A 159 -3.50 -20.03 7.63
N GLY A 160 -3.87 -19.44 8.78
CA GLY A 160 -2.94 -18.95 9.80
C GLY A 160 -2.16 -17.69 9.39
N VAL A 161 -2.74 -16.87 8.48
CA VAL A 161 -2.30 -15.51 8.16
C VAL A 161 -3.41 -14.55 8.59
N PRO A 162 -3.09 -13.50 9.38
CA PRO A 162 -4.06 -12.46 9.73
C PRO A 162 -4.56 -11.72 8.49
N VAL A 163 -5.86 -11.48 8.43
CA VAL A 163 -6.54 -10.78 7.34
C VAL A 163 -7.44 -9.70 7.92
N GLU A 164 -7.34 -8.50 7.37
CA GLU A 164 -8.24 -7.38 7.65
C GLU A 164 -9.11 -7.10 6.43
N LEU A 165 -10.43 -7.34 6.56
CA LEU A 165 -11.42 -6.99 5.55
C LEU A 165 -11.87 -5.54 5.75
N HIS A 166 -11.36 -4.64 4.94
CA HIS A 166 -11.60 -3.21 5.05
C HIS A 166 -12.90 -2.77 4.37
N PHE A 167 -13.77 -2.11 5.11
CA PHE A 167 -14.93 -1.37 4.58
C PHE A 167 -14.49 -0.12 3.82
N PHE A 168 -13.44 0.52 4.30
CA PHE A 168 -12.74 1.62 3.62
C PHE A 168 -11.23 1.55 3.86
N PRO A 169 -10.41 1.99 2.89
CA PRO A 169 -8.96 1.82 2.94
C PRO A 169 -8.28 2.51 4.13
N GLY A 170 -8.89 3.55 4.67
CA GLY A 170 -8.32 4.30 5.78
C GLY A 170 -9.26 5.36 6.33
N ILE A 171 -8.92 5.92 7.47
CA ILE A 171 -9.69 6.95 8.17
C ILE A 171 -8.78 8.08 8.65
N MET A 172 -9.38 9.24 8.90
CA MET A 172 -8.78 10.38 9.59
C MET A 172 -9.59 10.73 10.82
N ASN A 173 -8.91 11.22 11.87
CA ASN A 173 -9.60 11.66 13.09
C ASN A 173 -10.39 12.95 12.87
N ASN A 174 -9.92 13.83 11.98
CA ASN A 174 -10.67 15.04 11.65
C ASN A 174 -11.86 14.72 10.75
N PRO A 175 -13.12 15.02 11.17
CA PRO A 175 -14.33 14.60 10.45
C PRO A 175 -14.46 15.23 9.07
N ILE A 176 -13.98 16.47 8.88
CA ILE A 176 -14.08 17.16 7.58
C ILE A 176 -13.12 16.51 6.57
N TYR A 177 -11.87 16.29 6.98
CA TYR A 177 -10.89 15.62 6.12
C TYR A 177 -11.25 14.16 5.90
N ASN A 178 -11.79 13.47 6.92
CA ASN A 178 -12.28 12.11 6.75
C ASN A 178 -13.42 12.02 5.73
N ALA A 179 -14.40 12.92 5.77
CA ALA A 179 -15.47 12.94 4.77
C ALA A 179 -14.96 13.17 3.33
N ARG A 180 -13.93 14.02 3.15
CA ARG A 180 -13.27 14.21 1.85
C ARG A 180 -12.53 12.95 1.42
N LEU A 181 -11.83 12.32 2.34
CA LEU A 181 -11.08 11.08 2.11
C LEU A 181 -12.00 9.93 1.68
N GLN A 182 -13.14 9.73 2.36
CA GLN A 182 -14.11 8.69 1.99
C GLN A 182 -14.70 8.92 0.59
N LYS A 183 -14.99 10.18 0.22
CA LYS A 183 -15.42 10.52 -1.16
C LYS A 183 -14.33 10.22 -2.18
N TRP A 184 -13.08 10.51 -1.83
CA TRP A 184 -11.94 10.23 -2.69
C TRP A 184 -11.74 8.72 -2.90
N PHE A 185 -11.82 7.91 -1.84
CA PHE A 185 -11.79 6.45 -1.94
C PHE A 185 -12.90 5.91 -2.85
N LYS A 186 -14.16 6.30 -2.57
CA LYS A 186 -15.31 5.83 -3.34
C LYS A 186 -15.18 6.12 -4.84
N ARG A 187 -14.70 7.32 -5.21
CA ARG A 187 -14.49 7.72 -6.61
C ARG A 187 -13.44 6.85 -7.32
N ASN A 188 -12.45 6.34 -6.61
CA ASN A 188 -11.34 5.60 -7.17
C ASN A 188 -11.47 4.08 -7.06
N ALA A 189 -12.47 3.56 -6.35
CA ALA A 189 -12.58 2.14 -5.97
C ALA A 189 -12.49 1.18 -7.17
N ASP A 190 -13.28 1.44 -8.19
CA ASP A 190 -13.39 0.57 -9.36
C ASP A 190 -12.06 0.37 -10.08
N LEU A 191 -11.29 1.45 -10.23
CA LEU A 191 -9.99 1.40 -10.86
C LEU A 191 -8.99 0.56 -10.04
N GLN A 192 -9.02 0.69 -8.71
CA GLN A 192 -8.09 -0.03 -7.85
C GLN A 192 -8.39 -1.53 -7.84
N CYS A 193 -9.68 -1.91 -7.78
CA CYS A 193 -10.10 -3.30 -7.83
C CYS A 193 -9.86 -3.98 -9.20
N SER A 194 -9.61 -3.21 -10.25
CA SER A 194 -9.34 -3.71 -11.61
C SER A 194 -7.86 -3.79 -11.95
N ASN A 195 -6.98 -3.21 -11.12
CA ASN A 195 -5.53 -3.16 -11.37
C ASN A 195 -4.85 -4.45 -10.89
N VAL A 196 -4.98 -5.51 -11.67
CA VAL A 196 -4.49 -6.87 -11.34
C VAL A 196 -3.04 -7.03 -11.76
N VAL A 197 -2.24 -7.65 -10.89
CA VAL A 197 -0.83 -7.96 -11.10
C VAL A 197 -0.53 -9.40 -10.68
N SER A 198 0.45 -10.03 -11.36
CA SER A 198 0.92 -11.37 -11.02
C SER A 198 1.92 -11.32 -9.85
N LEU A 199 1.77 -12.25 -8.92
CA LEU A 199 2.73 -12.45 -7.83
C LEU A 199 3.95 -13.27 -8.33
N PRO A 200 5.13 -13.10 -7.69
CA PRO A 200 6.33 -13.86 -8.05
C PRO A 200 6.13 -15.36 -7.99
N ASP A 201 6.99 -16.09 -8.71
CA ASP A 201 7.06 -17.57 -8.74
C ASP A 201 5.77 -18.26 -9.21
N GLY A 202 4.90 -17.54 -9.93
CA GLY A 202 3.65 -18.10 -10.45
C GLY A 202 2.61 -18.44 -9.38
N ILE A 203 2.70 -17.82 -8.19
CA ILE A 203 1.80 -18.09 -7.06
C ILE A 203 0.34 -17.72 -7.40
N GLY A 204 0.12 -16.75 -8.29
CA GLY A 204 -1.19 -16.29 -8.73
C GLY A 204 -1.25 -14.77 -8.86
N GLU A 205 -2.45 -14.21 -8.76
CA GLU A 205 -2.70 -12.77 -9.01
C GLU A 205 -3.38 -12.12 -7.82
N ILE A 206 -3.20 -10.79 -7.72
CA ILE A 206 -3.92 -9.91 -6.80
C ILE A 206 -4.22 -8.57 -7.48
N ALA A 207 -5.32 -7.91 -7.13
CA ALA A 207 -5.49 -6.50 -7.46
C ALA A 207 -4.77 -5.63 -6.42
N ILE A 208 -4.08 -4.59 -6.88
CA ILE A 208 -3.33 -3.65 -6.04
C ILE A 208 -3.65 -2.19 -6.41
N PRO A 209 -3.43 -1.23 -5.52
CA PRO A 209 -3.57 0.18 -5.84
C PRO A 209 -2.74 0.60 -7.05
N THR A 210 -3.31 1.41 -7.94
CA THR A 210 -2.54 2.08 -9.00
C THR A 210 -1.50 3.00 -8.38
N THR A 211 -0.40 3.25 -9.08
CA THR A 211 0.74 4.01 -8.55
C THR A 211 0.33 5.42 -8.03
N ALA A 212 -0.47 6.18 -8.77
CA ALA A 212 -0.91 7.51 -8.35
C ALA A 212 -1.82 7.46 -7.10
N PHE A 213 -2.75 6.49 -7.06
CA PHE A 213 -3.58 6.28 -5.87
C PHE A 213 -2.73 5.85 -4.66
N ASN A 214 -1.76 4.94 -4.88
CA ASN A 214 -0.92 4.40 -3.82
C ASN A 214 -0.08 5.46 -3.12
N VAL A 215 0.40 6.48 -3.85
CA VAL A 215 1.12 7.63 -3.28
C VAL A 215 0.27 8.36 -2.23
N VAL A 216 -0.99 8.61 -2.51
CA VAL A 216 -1.91 9.31 -1.58
C VAL A 216 -2.36 8.36 -0.46
N TYR A 217 -2.72 7.13 -0.82
CA TYR A 217 -3.20 6.13 0.13
C TYR A 217 -2.15 5.75 1.19
N GLN A 218 -0.92 5.46 0.78
CA GLN A 218 0.16 5.11 1.73
C GLN A 218 0.48 6.27 2.68
N LEU A 219 0.38 7.51 2.19
CA LEU A 219 0.55 8.68 3.04
C LEU A 219 -0.58 8.81 4.08
N THR A 220 -1.83 8.49 3.68
CA THR A 220 -2.98 8.40 4.60
C THR A 220 -2.70 7.39 5.71
N HIS A 221 -2.21 6.21 5.34
CA HIS A 221 -1.88 5.14 6.27
C HIS A 221 -0.74 5.54 7.22
N LEU A 222 0.35 6.13 6.71
CA LEU A 222 1.44 6.66 7.53
C LEU A 222 0.94 7.72 8.52
N TYR A 223 0.06 8.62 8.06
CA TYR A 223 -0.49 9.68 8.88
C TYR A 223 -1.36 9.13 10.01
N HIS A 224 -2.23 8.18 9.71
CA HIS A 224 -3.06 7.52 10.71
C HIS A 224 -2.21 6.86 11.80
N HIS A 225 -1.24 6.01 11.42
CA HIS A 225 -0.35 5.36 12.38
C HIS A 225 0.54 6.32 13.15
N PHE A 226 0.98 7.41 12.52
CA PHE A 226 1.77 8.44 13.23
C PHE A 226 1.03 8.98 14.45
N PHE A 227 -0.29 9.15 14.39
CA PHE A 227 -1.10 9.60 15.52
C PHE A 227 -1.55 8.48 16.45
N ASP A 228 -1.72 7.26 15.94
CA ASP A 228 -2.23 6.17 16.76
C ASP A 228 -1.13 5.38 17.49
N GLU A 229 -0.22 4.79 16.78
CA GLU A 229 0.78 3.86 17.34
C GLU A 229 2.22 4.34 17.17
N GLY A 230 2.50 4.97 16.06
CA GLY A 230 3.82 5.32 15.54
C GLY A 230 4.13 4.55 14.26
N ILE A 231 5.11 5.03 13.53
CA ILE A 231 5.59 4.43 12.28
C ILE A 231 7.07 4.08 12.39
N GLY A 232 7.52 3.09 11.61
CA GLY A 232 8.92 2.66 11.56
C GLY A 232 9.54 2.82 10.17
N MET A 233 10.85 2.51 10.08
CA MET A 233 11.58 2.57 8.80
C MET A 233 11.00 1.62 7.75
N ARG A 234 10.37 0.50 8.13
CA ARG A 234 9.72 -0.40 7.18
C ARG A 234 8.68 0.32 6.34
N GLN A 235 7.77 1.07 6.99
CA GLN A 235 6.74 1.84 6.30
C GLN A 235 7.32 3.00 5.47
N ILE A 236 8.37 3.63 5.96
CA ILE A 236 9.09 4.69 5.23
C ILE A 236 9.78 4.15 3.99
N ILE A 237 10.38 2.96 4.06
CA ILE A 237 11.01 2.29 2.91
C ILE A 237 9.95 1.86 1.89
N ASP A 238 8.83 1.32 2.32
CA ASP A 238 7.70 1.04 1.43
C ASP A 238 7.29 2.31 0.67
N TYR A 239 7.16 3.43 1.38
CA TYR A 239 6.77 4.69 0.77
C TYR A 239 7.85 5.26 -0.17
N TYR A 240 9.12 5.06 0.14
CA TYR A 240 10.23 5.40 -0.77
C TYR A 240 10.05 4.70 -2.13
N TYR A 241 9.76 3.40 -2.12
CA TYR A 241 9.55 2.66 -3.36
C TYR A 241 8.27 3.08 -4.08
N VAL A 242 7.19 3.37 -3.37
CA VAL A 242 5.94 3.91 -3.95
C VAL A 242 6.19 5.23 -4.67
N VAL A 243 6.94 6.16 -4.08
CA VAL A 243 7.32 7.43 -4.72
C VAL A 243 8.23 7.19 -5.92
N CYS A 244 9.22 6.31 -5.81
CA CYS A 244 10.11 5.98 -6.92
C CYS A 244 9.35 5.35 -8.10
N ASP A 245 8.40 4.45 -7.84
CA ASP A 245 7.55 3.84 -8.85
C ASP A 245 6.65 4.87 -9.54
N PHE A 246 6.04 5.78 -8.77
CA PHE A 246 5.25 6.87 -9.30
C PHE A 246 6.05 7.69 -10.33
N TYR A 247 7.26 8.12 -9.99
CA TYR A 247 8.08 8.88 -10.93
C TYR A 247 8.55 8.08 -12.12
N LYS A 248 8.80 6.78 -11.96
CA LYS A 248 9.14 5.89 -13.07
C LYS A 248 8.00 5.77 -14.09
N VAL A 249 6.77 5.61 -13.63
CA VAL A 249 5.58 5.56 -14.48
C VAL A 249 5.32 6.93 -15.12
N TYR A 250 5.39 8.01 -14.34
CA TYR A 250 5.18 9.39 -14.80
C TYR A 250 6.19 9.82 -15.87
N GLN A 251 7.50 9.55 -15.70
CA GLN A 251 8.50 9.87 -16.72
C GLN A 251 8.29 9.08 -18.02
N ASN A 252 7.84 7.85 -17.95
CA ASN A 252 7.53 7.04 -19.14
C ASN A 252 6.31 7.60 -19.89
N SER A 253 5.28 8.04 -19.18
CA SER A 253 4.09 8.67 -19.79
C SER A 253 4.41 9.98 -20.50
N SER A 254 5.33 10.78 -19.96
CA SER A 254 5.76 12.04 -20.57
C SER A 254 6.59 11.85 -21.85
N LYS A 255 7.26 10.70 -22.00
CA LYS A 255 8.05 10.38 -23.20
C LYS A 255 7.22 9.83 -24.37
N THR A 256 6.03 9.31 -24.08
CA THR A 256 5.12 8.73 -25.09
C THR A 256 4.20 9.75 -25.77
N HIS A 257 4.22 11.03 -25.36
CA HIS A 257 3.59 12.14 -26.08
C HIS A 257 4.64 13.09 -26.64
N PRO A 258 5.16 12.88 -27.86
CA PRO A 258 5.91 13.91 -28.54
C PRO A 258 4.93 15.00 -28.98
N SER A 259 5.01 16.17 -28.38
CA SER A 259 4.46 17.39 -28.92
C SER A 259 5.20 17.72 -30.23
N SER A 260 4.61 17.36 -31.36
CA SER A 260 4.70 18.06 -32.67
C SER A 260 4.22 17.16 -33.80
N LEU A 261 2.94 17.16 -34.09
CA LEU A 261 2.46 16.97 -35.45
C LEU A 261 2.32 18.35 -36.05
N THR A 262 3.41 18.83 -36.63
CA THR A 262 3.37 19.97 -37.57
C THR A 262 2.60 19.47 -38.80
N LEU A 263 1.37 19.93 -38.95
CA LEU A 263 0.59 19.76 -40.16
C LEU A 263 1.32 20.48 -41.32
N LYS A 264 2.05 19.73 -42.12
CA LYS A 264 2.35 20.15 -43.49
C LYS A 264 1.22 19.68 -44.39
N GLY A 265 0.46 20.61 -44.90
CA GLY A 265 -0.54 20.36 -45.92
C GLY A 265 0.11 19.84 -47.23
N GLY A 266 -0.54 18.86 -47.82
CA GLY A 266 -0.18 18.31 -49.12
C GLY A 266 -1.38 17.56 -49.69
N SER A 267 -1.93 18.07 -50.76
CA SER A 267 -3.16 17.72 -51.46
C SER A 267 -3.15 16.32 -52.10
N THR A 268 -4.36 15.74 -52.14
CA THR A 268 -5.00 14.92 -53.20
C THR A 268 -4.27 13.74 -53.83
N SER A 269 -4.82 12.52 -53.63
CA SER A 269 -5.41 11.72 -54.73
C SER A 269 -5.82 10.33 -54.21
N THR A 270 -7.09 10.01 -54.46
CA THR A 270 -7.66 8.67 -54.40
C THR A 270 -7.12 7.81 -55.56
N PRO A 271 -7.02 6.49 -55.40
CA PRO A 271 -7.85 5.58 -56.17
C PRO A 271 -8.47 4.40 -55.39
N SER A 272 -9.59 3.98 -55.91
CA SER A 272 -10.44 2.86 -55.50
C SER A 272 -9.93 1.49 -55.96
N PRO A 273 -10.68 0.40 -55.69
CA PRO A 273 -10.10 -0.83 -55.20
C PRO A 273 -9.98 -1.93 -56.26
N SER A 274 -9.18 -2.96 -55.99
CA SER A 274 -9.25 -4.21 -56.73
C SER A 274 -9.25 -5.41 -55.77
N SER A 275 -10.19 -6.26 -56.02
CA SER A 275 -10.51 -7.57 -55.47
C SER A 275 -9.44 -8.64 -55.72
N SER A 276 -9.25 -9.59 -54.82
CA SER A 276 -9.39 -11.05 -55.10
C SER A 276 -8.83 -11.92 -53.95
N GLU A 277 -9.64 -12.90 -53.59
CA GLU A 277 -9.34 -14.30 -53.24
C GLU A 277 -8.47 -14.58 -52.02
N GLY A 278 -8.89 -15.23 -50.96
CA GLY A 278 -9.55 -16.55 -50.93
C GLY A 278 -8.60 -17.51 -50.21
N GLY A 279 -8.86 -17.91 -48.96
CA GLY A 279 -8.00 -18.85 -48.22
C GLY A 279 -8.62 -19.31 -46.91
N ASP A 280 -9.03 -20.50 -46.93
CA ASP A 280 -9.69 -21.45 -46.08
C ASP A 280 -9.47 -21.33 -44.54
N VAL A 281 -10.59 -21.45 -43.82
CA VAL A 281 -10.68 -21.50 -42.35
C VAL A 281 -10.94 -22.94 -41.93
N THR A 282 -9.99 -23.58 -41.28
CA THR A 282 -10.23 -24.87 -40.61
C THR A 282 -10.53 -24.62 -39.14
N ALA A 283 -11.78 -24.85 -38.76
CA ALA A 283 -12.28 -24.88 -37.42
C ALA A 283 -11.80 -26.14 -36.67
N LEU A 284 -11.23 -25.97 -35.50
CA LEU A 284 -10.99 -27.02 -34.52
C LEU A 284 -12.06 -26.99 -33.44
N ARG A 285 -12.83 -28.07 -33.37
CA ARG A 285 -13.88 -28.36 -32.40
C ARG A 285 -13.28 -28.61 -31.02
N CYS A 286 -13.91 -28.05 -30.00
CA CYS A 286 -13.75 -28.43 -28.59
C CYS A 286 -14.42 -29.78 -28.34
N SER A 287 -13.73 -30.69 -27.69
CA SER A 287 -14.22 -31.97 -27.18
C SER A 287 -14.65 -31.82 -25.71
N GLU A 288 -15.85 -32.34 -25.40
CA GLU A 288 -16.45 -32.40 -24.06
C GLU A 288 -15.72 -33.40 -23.14
N PRO A 289 -15.78 -33.19 -21.77
CA PRO A 289 -15.22 -34.16 -20.83
C PRO A 289 -16.23 -35.24 -20.43
N LEU A 290 -15.67 -36.43 -20.27
CA LEU A 290 -16.33 -37.68 -19.86
C LEU A 290 -16.90 -37.61 -18.44
N ARG A 291 -18.15 -38.07 -18.30
CA ARG A 291 -18.83 -38.44 -17.04
C ARG A 291 -18.22 -39.69 -16.44
N SER A 292 -17.89 -39.68 -15.16
CA SER A 292 -17.83 -40.89 -14.32
C SER A 292 -18.96 -40.83 -13.28
N LYS A 293 -19.71 -41.95 -13.27
CA LYS A 293 -20.74 -42.29 -12.26
C LYS A 293 -20.01 -42.85 -11.05
N ASP A 294 -20.40 -42.44 -9.84
CA ASP A 294 -20.78 -43.37 -8.77
C ASP A 294 -21.23 -42.57 -7.54
N GLY A 295 -22.27 -43.05 -6.90
CA GLY A 295 -23.15 -42.36 -6.02
C GLY A 295 -22.88 -42.59 -4.53
N GLY A 296 -23.49 -41.71 -3.74
CA GLY A 296 -23.67 -41.85 -2.28
C GLY A 296 -24.14 -40.51 -1.69
N PRO A 297 -25.21 -40.50 -0.86
CA PRO A 297 -25.87 -39.26 -0.49
C PRO A 297 -25.18 -38.55 0.67
N SER A 298 -24.80 -37.30 0.46
CA SER A 298 -24.34 -36.41 1.53
C SER A 298 -25.37 -35.32 1.74
N LYS A 299 -25.58 -35.00 3.01
CA LYS A 299 -26.63 -34.14 3.58
C LYS A 299 -26.58 -32.73 3.01
N VAL A 300 -27.76 -32.27 2.56
CA VAL A 300 -28.01 -30.90 2.10
C VAL A 300 -28.09 -29.97 3.33
N SER A 301 -27.23 -28.97 3.38
CA SER A 301 -27.40 -27.78 4.21
C SER A 301 -28.21 -26.74 3.45
N PRO A 302 -29.09 -25.94 4.09
CA PRO A 302 -30.00 -25.05 3.39
C PRO A 302 -29.24 -23.91 2.72
N GLY A 303 -29.46 -23.75 1.42
CA GLY A 303 -28.87 -22.72 0.60
C GLY A 303 -29.38 -21.33 0.96
N CYS A 304 -28.51 -20.35 0.82
CA CYS A 304 -28.87 -18.94 0.79
C CYS A 304 -29.75 -18.66 -0.42
N ALA A 305 -30.94 -18.15 -0.18
CA ALA A 305 -31.91 -17.81 -1.21
C ALA A 305 -31.39 -16.69 -2.11
N GLY A 306 -31.53 -16.92 -3.42
CA GLY A 306 -31.17 -15.93 -4.44
C GLY A 306 -32.09 -14.71 -4.37
N TRP A 307 -31.51 -13.55 -4.59
CA TRP A 307 -32.24 -12.27 -4.70
C TRP A 307 -32.63 -12.06 -6.16
N ASP A 308 -33.95 -12.12 -6.43
CA ASP A 308 -34.55 -11.75 -7.70
C ASP A 308 -34.43 -10.24 -7.93
N ARG A 309 -34.01 -9.90 -9.15
CA ARG A 309 -33.98 -8.54 -9.67
C ARG A 309 -35.41 -7.97 -9.73
N LEU A 310 -35.59 -6.80 -9.16
CA LEU A 310 -36.71 -5.92 -9.49
C LEU A 310 -36.24 -4.89 -10.52
N ASP A 311 -36.68 -5.06 -11.76
CA ASP A 311 -36.59 -4.08 -12.82
C ASP A 311 -37.62 -2.98 -12.57
N GLY A 312 -37.14 -1.75 -12.43
CA GLY A 312 -37.94 -0.53 -12.38
C GLY A 312 -37.52 0.40 -13.52
N SER A 313 -38.17 0.27 -14.66
CA SER A 313 -38.08 1.21 -15.78
C SER A 313 -38.82 2.53 -15.41
N GLY A 314 -38.08 3.63 -15.43
CA GLY A 314 -38.63 5.00 -15.33
C GLY A 314 -38.00 5.85 -16.43
N ASP A 315 -38.76 6.01 -17.50
CA ASP A 315 -38.51 6.87 -18.65
C ASP A 315 -38.68 8.35 -18.24
N MET A 316 -37.72 9.22 -18.54
CA MET A 316 -37.93 10.66 -18.65
C MET A 316 -37.03 11.28 -19.69
N THR A 317 -37.67 11.75 -20.69
CA THR A 317 -37.24 12.44 -21.90
C THR A 317 -36.63 13.83 -21.64
N SER A 318 -35.61 14.11 -22.36
CA SER A 318 -35.17 15.37 -23.05
C SER A 318 -35.37 16.73 -22.41
N ASP A 319 -34.28 17.50 -22.33
CA ASP A 319 -34.20 18.73 -23.16
C ASP A 319 -32.74 19.17 -23.32
N ALA A 320 -32.34 19.26 -24.55
CA ALA A 320 -31.09 19.81 -24.99
C ALA A 320 -31.20 21.33 -25.13
N SER A 321 -30.39 22.09 -24.42
CA SER A 321 -30.08 23.46 -24.79
C SER A 321 -28.56 23.64 -24.90
N ALA A 322 -28.11 23.77 -26.11
CA ALA A 322 -26.74 24.14 -26.48
C ALA A 322 -26.48 25.58 -26.04
N SER A 323 -25.51 25.79 -25.18
CA SER A 323 -24.84 27.08 -25.03
C SER A 323 -23.36 26.94 -25.39
N SER A 324 -22.98 27.58 -26.47
CA SER A 324 -21.60 27.80 -26.86
C SER A 324 -20.85 28.61 -25.80
N ALA A 325 -19.89 28.02 -25.16
CA ALA A 325 -18.93 28.71 -24.30
C ALA A 325 -17.50 28.36 -24.74
N SER A 326 -16.86 29.42 -25.24
CA SER A 326 -15.43 29.75 -25.28
C SER A 326 -14.43 28.66 -24.95
N THR A 327 -13.57 28.35 -25.92
CA THR A 327 -12.27 27.70 -25.78
C THR A 327 -11.43 28.36 -24.69
N THR A 328 -11.38 27.72 -23.55
CA THR A 328 -10.33 27.95 -22.54
C THR A 328 -9.28 26.86 -22.68
N ASP A 329 -8.05 27.27 -22.79
CA ASP A 329 -6.81 26.53 -22.76
C ASP A 329 -6.81 25.54 -21.57
N SER A 330 -7.22 24.30 -21.76
CA SER A 330 -7.05 23.25 -20.77
C SER A 330 -5.66 22.64 -20.99
N SER A 331 -4.63 23.25 -20.39
CA SER A 331 -3.37 22.55 -20.16
C SER A 331 -3.69 21.27 -19.38
N ALA A 332 -3.49 20.10 -20.00
CA ALA A 332 -3.70 18.82 -19.34
C ALA A 332 -2.86 18.77 -18.07
N SER A 333 -3.52 18.74 -16.90
CA SER A 333 -2.89 18.62 -15.59
C SER A 333 -2.00 17.38 -15.57
N THR A 334 -0.76 17.50 -15.12
CA THR A 334 0.15 16.37 -15.01
C THR A 334 -0.29 15.43 -13.88
N ALA A 335 0.10 14.16 -13.91
CA ALA A 335 -0.21 13.21 -12.84
C ALA A 335 0.31 13.71 -11.47
N LEU A 336 1.43 14.42 -11.45
CA LEU A 336 1.97 15.04 -10.25
C LEU A 336 1.05 16.16 -9.72
N ASP A 337 0.52 17.00 -10.60
CA ASP A 337 -0.40 18.09 -10.21
C ASP A 337 -1.68 17.53 -9.59
N VAL A 338 -2.20 16.43 -10.13
CA VAL A 338 -3.36 15.73 -9.57
C VAL A 338 -3.06 15.20 -8.17
N VAL A 339 -1.95 14.50 -7.99
CA VAL A 339 -1.52 13.98 -6.67
C VAL A 339 -1.32 15.13 -5.68
N GLN A 340 -0.65 16.22 -6.09
CA GLN A 340 -0.44 17.38 -5.23
C GLN A 340 -1.76 18.09 -4.85
N SER A 341 -2.69 18.19 -5.80
CA SER A 341 -4.03 18.73 -5.56
C SER A 341 -4.79 17.85 -4.54
N ASP A 342 -4.77 16.54 -4.72
CA ASP A 342 -5.41 15.60 -3.79
C ASP A 342 -4.78 15.70 -2.39
N LEU A 343 -3.45 15.74 -2.26
CA LEU A 343 -2.76 15.89 -0.97
C LEU A 343 -3.14 17.20 -0.25
N LYS A 344 -3.29 18.30 -0.99
CA LYS A 344 -3.74 19.59 -0.43
C LYS A 344 -5.20 19.52 0.01
N HIS A 345 -6.07 18.98 -0.85
CA HIS A 345 -7.51 18.85 -0.58
C HIS A 345 -7.82 17.97 0.62
N LEU A 346 -7.07 16.87 0.77
CA LEU A 346 -7.21 15.90 1.85
C LEU A 346 -6.49 16.31 3.14
N GLY A 347 -5.72 17.42 3.13
CA GLY A 347 -5.04 17.94 4.32
C GLY A 347 -3.69 17.29 4.64
N PHE A 348 -3.13 16.50 3.73
CA PHE A 348 -1.85 15.80 3.92
C PHE A 348 -0.61 16.61 3.54
N TRP A 349 -0.75 17.79 2.94
CA TRP A 349 0.35 18.55 2.36
C TRP A 349 1.55 18.77 3.28
N LYS A 350 1.28 19.16 4.53
CA LYS A 350 2.33 19.37 5.54
C LYS A 350 3.02 18.08 5.98
N PHE A 351 2.26 17.00 6.07
CA PHE A 351 2.80 15.69 6.42
C PHE A 351 3.60 15.10 5.26
N ALA A 352 3.14 15.29 4.02
CA ALA A 352 3.90 14.94 2.83
C ALA A 352 5.29 15.58 2.84
N GLY A 353 5.38 16.90 3.12
CA GLY A 353 6.67 17.59 3.23
C GLY A 353 7.58 17.02 4.33
N ALA A 354 7.00 16.62 5.46
CA ALA A 354 7.76 15.95 6.52
C ALA A 354 8.31 14.59 6.08
N VAL A 355 7.48 13.80 5.38
CA VAL A 355 7.90 12.50 4.85
C VAL A 355 8.97 12.68 3.77
N MET A 356 8.85 13.67 2.86
CA MET A 356 9.88 13.96 1.86
C MET A 356 11.23 14.27 2.51
N TYR A 357 11.27 15.05 3.59
CA TYR A 357 12.48 15.29 4.37
C TYR A 357 13.09 13.97 4.89
N VAL A 358 12.27 13.10 5.50
CA VAL A 358 12.75 11.83 6.03
C VAL A 358 13.30 10.93 4.92
N LEU A 359 12.61 10.82 3.78
CA LEU A 359 13.06 10.03 2.63
C LEU A 359 14.38 10.54 2.06
N HIS A 360 14.54 11.86 1.97
CA HIS A 360 15.78 12.49 1.49
C HIS A 360 16.94 12.19 2.44
N GLU A 361 16.81 12.53 3.71
CA GLU A 361 17.87 12.39 4.70
C GLU A 361 18.30 10.93 4.94
N THR A 362 17.32 10.04 5.06
CA THR A 362 17.61 8.66 5.49
C THR A 362 17.81 7.68 4.34
N LEU A 363 17.14 7.89 3.21
CA LEU A 363 17.10 6.96 2.09
C LEU A 363 17.64 7.54 0.77
N GLY A 364 18.00 8.83 0.75
CA GLY A 364 18.61 9.48 -0.41
C GLY A 364 17.63 9.72 -1.57
N LEU A 365 16.35 9.95 -1.30
CA LEU A 365 15.40 10.35 -2.32
C LEU A 365 15.87 11.68 -2.96
N SER A 366 16.03 11.72 -4.29
CA SER A 366 16.43 12.95 -4.99
C SER A 366 15.32 14.00 -4.96
N GLU A 367 15.69 15.28 -4.96
CA GLU A 367 14.74 16.40 -4.92
C GLU A 367 13.77 16.39 -6.11
N GLU A 368 14.23 15.91 -7.27
CA GLU A 368 13.41 15.76 -8.48
C GLU A 368 12.24 14.77 -8.33
N LYS A 369 12.34 13.88 -7.34
CA LYS A 369 11.31 12.88 -7.03
C LYS A 369 10.42 13.26 -5.84
N MET A 370 10.39 14.51 -5.47
CA MET A 370 9.57 14.96 -4.35
C MET A 370 8.16 15.33 -4.79
N ILE A 371 7.17 14.73 -4.15
CA ILE A 371 5.75 15.03 -4.39
C ILE A 371 5.27 16.30 -3.66
N ALA A 372 6.04 16.76 -2.66
CA ALA A 372 5.81 18.00 -1.92
C ALA A 372 7.16 18.61 -1.52
N PRO A 373 7.27 19.94 -1.32
CA PRO A 373 8.46 20.56 -0.77
C PRO A 373 8.80 20.00 0.61
N MET A 374 10.09 19.83 0.89
CA MET A 374 10.56 19.35 2.19
C MET A 374 10.15 20.32 3.33
N ASP A 375 9.63 19.76 4.41
CA ASP A 375 9.41 20.47 5.66
C ASP A 375 10.40 19.94 6.73
N GLU A 376 11.54 20.56 6.82
CA GLU A 376 12.63 20.15 7.71
C GLU A 376 12.18 20.07 9.17
N LYS A 377 11.40 21.06 9.64
CA LYS A 377 10.98 21.14 11.04
C LYS A 377 10.06 19.97 11.42
N ARG A 378 9.08 19.65 10.57
CA ARG A 378 8.18 18.51 10.77
C ARG A 378 8.89 17.20 10.47
N GLY A 379 9.80 17.18 9.51
CA GLY A 379 10.60 16.03 9.15
C GLY A 379 11.53 15.58 10.29
N LYS A 380 12.21 16.50 10.96
CA LYS A 380 13.04 16.19 12.14
C LYS A 380 12.20 15.61 13.28
N LEU A 381 11.00 16.15 13.53
CA LEU A 381 10.07 15.58 14.50
C LEU A 381 9.67 14.15 14.11
N LEU A 382 9.26 13.95 12.87
CA LEU A 382 8.85 12.66 12.35
C LEU A 382 9.98 11.62 12.45
N LEU A 383 11.19 11.98 12.02
CA LEU A 383 12.36 11.12 12.12
C LEU A 383 12.70 10.75 13.58
N ALA A 384 12.60 11.69 14.50
CA ALA A 384 12.82 11.41 15.91
C ALA A 384 11.79 10.42 16.47
N GLU A 385 10.52 10.54 16.11
CA GLU A 385 9.47 9.59 16.49
C GLU A 385 9.71 8.18 15.89
N ILE A 386 10.12 8.09 14.62
CA ILE A 386 10.47 6.83 13.95
C ILE A 386 11.61 6.10 14.67
N LEU A 387 12.69 6.83 14.95
CA LEU A 387 13.89 6.24 15.56
C LEU A 387 13.64 5.80 17.02
N ASN A 388 12.85 6.55 17.76
CA ASN A 388 12.51 6.24 19.15
C ASN A 388 11.46 5.13 19.26
N GLY A 389 10.44 5.14 18.39
CA GLY A 389 9.31 4.23 18.46
C GLY A 389 9.58 2.86 17.85
N GLY A 390 10.40 2.79 16.81
CA GLY A 390 10.54 1.59 16.02
C GLY A 390 9.26 1.23 15.28
N ASN A 391 9.19 0.01 14.76
CA ASN A 391 8.03 -0.45 14.01
C ASN A 391 6.76 -0.42 14.86
N PHE A 392 5.73 0.31 14.42
CA PHE A 392 4.46 0.54 15.13
C PHE A 392 4.62 1.03 16.58
N GLY A 393 5.66 1.82 16.86
CA GLY A 393 5.86 2.42 18.18
C GLY A 393 6.12 1.44 19.33
N GLN A 394 6.39 0.17 19.04
CA GLN A 394 6.54 -0.89 20.05
C GLN A 394 7.72 -0.66 21.01
N HIS A 395 8.66 0.20 20.65
CA HIS A 395 9.86 0.49 21.41
C HIS A 395 9.86 1.86 22.08
N PHE A 396 8.73 2.57 22.10
CA PHE A 396 8.64 3.85 22.82
C PHE A 396 8.90 3.67 24.31
N THR A 397 9.96 4.27 24.79
CA THR A 397 10.27 4.39 26.24
C THR A 397 9.79 5.70 26.81
N LYS A 398 9.83 6.79 26.03
CA LYS A 398 9.45 8.14 26.43
C LYS A 398 8.00 8.26 26.91
N TYR A 399 7.09 7.50 26.30
CA TYR A 399 5.66 7.52 26.63
C TYR A 399 5.23 6.29 27.45
N GLY A 400 6.20 5.45 27.90
CA GLY A 400 5.95 4.17 28.54
C GLY A 400 5.63 3.05 27.51
N HIS A 401 5.73 1.81 27.98
CA HIS A 401 5.40 0.66 27.12
C HIS A 401 3.88 0.55 26.96
N PHE A 402 3.35 0.99 25.82
CA PHE A 402 1.90 0.98 25.55
C PHE A 402 1.29 -0.42 25.67
N THR A 403 2.03 -1.48 25.34
CA THR A 403 1.55 -2.86 25.33
C THR A 403 1.33 -3.46 26.73
N GLN A 404 1.96 -2.93 27.77
CA GLN A 404 1.95 -3.50 29.14
C GLN A 404 1.03 -2.77 30.11
N GLN A 405 0.25 -1.78 29.64
CA GLN A 405 -0.53 -0.91 30.53
C GLN A 405 -2.04 -1.09 30.33
N GLY A 406 -2.82 -0.93 31.41
CA GLY A 406 -4.29 -0.98 31.34
C GLY A 406 -4.89 0.06 30.39
N MET A 407 -6.10 -0.20 29.86
CA MET A 407 -6.76 0.59 28.80
C MET A 407 -6.85 2.09 29.10
N ALA A 408 -7.22 2.48 30.32
CA ALA A 408 -7.33 3.88 30.70
C ALA A 408 -5.97 4.62 30.62
N LYS A 409 -4.89 3.98 31.10
CA LYS A 409 -3.56 4.60 31.07
C LYS A 409 -3.02 4.71 29.64
N LYS A 410 -3.27 3.70 28.78
CA LYS A 410 -2.97 3.79 27.33
C LYS A 410 -3.68 4.97 26.69
N TYR A 411 -4.96 5.17 27.00
CA TYR A 411 -5.75 6.27 26.50
C TYR A 411 -5.14 7.64 26.84
N PHE A 412 -4.82 7.88 28.11
CA PHE A 412 -4.19 9.13 28.55
C PHE A 412 -2.81 9.36 27.96
N LEU A 413 -1.99 8.31 27.84
CA LEU A 413 -0.66 8.42 27.23
C LEU A 413 -0.73 8.75 25.75
N LYS A 414 -1.68 8.19 25.01
CA LYS A 414 -1.89 8.52 23.59
C LYS A 414 -2.33 9.99 23.43
N ILE A 415 -3.28 10.47 24.24
CA ILE A 415 -3.68 11.89 24.24
C ILE A 415 -2.48 12.77 24.57
N TRP A 416 -1.74 12.46 25.62
CA TRP A 416 -0.56 13.24 26.01
C TRP A 416 0.49 13.29 24.90
N ARG A 417 0.76 12.18 24.25
CA ARG A 417 1.65 12.13 23.08
C ARG A 417 1.13 13.03 21.97
N ASN A 418 -0.14 12.93 21.60
CA ASN A 418 -0.74 13.68 20.49
C ASN A 418 -0.82 15.18 20.78
N MET A 419 -0.92 15.59 22.03
CA MET A 419 -0.84 17.00 22.42
C MET A 419 0.49 17.65 22.02
N HIS A 420 1.60 16.89 21.95
CA HIS A 420 2.88 17.41 21.46
C HIS A 420 2.84 17.72 19.95
N PHE A 421 1.91 17.11 19.21
CA PHE A 421 1.75 17.31 17.77
C PHE A 421 0.80 18.46 17.41
N VAL A 422 0.03 19.01 18.35
CA VAL A 422 -0.94 20.10 18.11
C VAL A 422 -0.29 21.29 17.41
N ARG A 423 0.94 21.66 17.81
CA ARG A 423 1.66 22.78 17.17
C ARG A 423 1.99 22.53 15.69
N TYR A 424 2.10 21.28 15.27
CA TYR A 424 2.50 20.87 13.93
C TYR A 424 1.31 20.47 13.06
N TYR A 425 0.33 19.78 13.64
CA TYR A 425 -0.84 19.21 13.01
C TYR A 425 -2.11 19.46 13.83
N PRO A 426 -2.54 20.73 14.01
CA PRO A 426 -3.60 21.05 14.95
C PRO A 426 -4.93 20.36 14.64
N ALA A 427 -5.32 20.30 13.36
CA ALA A 427 -6.60 19.72 12.94
C ALA A 427 -6.73 18.25 13.35
N GLU A 428 -5.72 17.44 13.11
CA GLU A 428 -5.75 16.00 13.41
C GLU A 428 -5.52 15.74 14.90
N ALA A 429 -4.50 16.39 15.49
CA ALA A 429 -4.14 16.16 16.88
C ALA A 429 -5.25 16.59 17.87
N MET A 430 -6.03 17.62 17.53
CA MET A 430 -7.18 18.05 18.36
C MET A 430 -8.43 17.19 18.11
N SER A 431 -8.59 16.62 16.93
CA SER A 431 -9.72 15.76 16.60
C SER A 431 -9.56 14.33 17.11
N GLU A 432 -8.33 13.87 17.32
CA GLU A 432 -8.04 12.50 17.75
C GLU A 432 -8.68 12.14 19.11
N PRO A 433 -8.60 12.92 20.17
CA PRO A 433 -9.28 12.62 21.44
C PRO A 433 -10.79 12.52 21.29
N ILE A 434 -11.39 13.36 20.44
CA ILE A 434 -12.83 13.38 20.18
C ILE A 434 -13.24 12.12 19.43
N PHE A 435 -12.53 11.80 18.35
CA PHE A 435 -12.77 10.59 17.54
C PHE A 435 -12.58 9.32 18.38
N ARG A 436 -11.53 9.23 19.18
CA ARG A 436 -11.25 8.09 20.07
C ARG A 436 -12.33 7.88 21.10
N THR A 437 -12.83 8.96 21.71
CA THR A 437 -13.94 8.91 22.67
C THR A 437 -15.22 8.45 22.00
N TRP A 438 -15.55 8.99 20.83
CA TRP A 438 -16.69 8.57 20.03
C TRP A 438 -16.57 7.09 19.64
N HIS A 439 -15.41 6.65 19.15
CA HIS A 439 -15.15 5.26 18.75
C HIS A 439 -15.25 4.28 19.93
N PHE A 440 -14.84 4.70 21.13
CA PHE A 440 -15.02 3.90 22.34
C PHE A 440 -16.50 3.63 22.62
N PHE A 441 -17.36 4.64 22.56
CA PHE A 441 -18.80 4.45 22.74
C PHE A 441 -19.41 3.67 21.57
N TRP A 442 -18.98 3.93 20.35
CA TRP A 442 -19.43 3.18 19.18
C TRP A 442 -19.21 1.66 19.35
N ARG A 443 -18.06 1.24 19.85
CA ARG A 443 -17.74 -0.19 20.12
C ARG A 443 -18.60 -0.83 21.22
N ILE A 444 -19.17 -0.06 22.12
CA ILE A 444 -20.08 -0.59 23.18
C ILE A 444 -21.46 -0.89 22.59
N TRP A 445 -21.83 -0.25 21.49
CA TRP A 445 -23.18 -0.29 20.91
C TRP A 445 -23.24 -1.18 19.66
N HIS A 446 -22.13 -1.58 19.12
CA HIS A 446 -21.98 -2.44 17.93
C HIS A 446 -21.12 -3.65 18.23
#